data_304522290d4a0f2b8f0cdcdd81b513d0
#
_entry.id   304522290d4a0f2b8f0cdcdd81b513d0
#
_cell.length_a   1.000
_cell.length_b   1.000
_cell.length_c   1.000
_cell.angle_alpha   90.00
_cell.angle_beta   90.00
_cell.angle_gamma   90.00
#
_symmetry.space_group_name_H-M   'P 1'
#
loop_
_entity.id
_entity.type
_entity.pdbx_description
1 polymer ?
#
loop_
_entity_poly.entity_id
_entity_poly.type
_entity_poly.pdbx_seq_one_letter_code
_entity_poly.pdbx_strand_id
1 'polypeptide(L)'
;MKILLTAINAKYIHSNLAVYSLKASSGRYRDDVEIAEYTINNYIDEILSSIYIKKPDLIAFSCYIWNIDMVLELIDLFHKVAGDVPVWVGGPEVSYDARAVLEKNPGITGVMCGEGEATFRELLACYEETFGGDLRAGNVMDFWKRLEQVQGLVFRSWDQTIVATGERPPLAMDDLPFPYEDLKAFDHKIIYYETSRGCPFSCSY
;
A
#
# COMPACT_ATOMS: atom_id res chain seq x y z
N MET A 1 -1.93 -13.42 -9.15
CA MET A 1 -1.05 -12.22 -9.02
C MET A 1 -0.44 -12.24 -7.63
N LYS A 2 0.85 -12.02 -7.48
CA LYS A 2 1.51 -11.98 -6.17
C LYS A 2 1.66 -10.54 -5.68
N ILE A 3 0.97 -10.19 -4.60
CA ILE A 3 0.91 -8.86 -4.03
C ILE A 3 1.69 -8.85 -2.73
N LEU A 4 2.62 -7.91 -2.57
CA LEU A 4 3.41 -7.77 -1.36
C LEU A 4 3.05 -6.48 -0.62
N LEU A 5 2.42 -6.58 0.54
CA LEU A 5 2.26 -5.48 1.48
C LEU A 5 3.47 -5.43 2.40
N THR A 6 4.18 -4.31 2.37
CA THR A 6 5.43 -4.14 3.11
C THR A 6 5.30 -3.08 4.18
N ALA A 7 5.69 -3.42 5.40
CA ALA A 7 5.75 -2.51 6.52
C ALA A 7 7.17 -2.46 7.12
N ILE A 8 7.67 -1.27 7.40
CA ILE A 8 8.92 -1.05 8.13
C ILE A 8 8.55 -0.40 9.46
N ASN A 9 8.55 -1.20 10.52
CA ASN A 9 8.11 -0.81 11.85
C ASN A 9 9.23 -0.09 12.62
N ALA A 10 8.88 0.75 13.58
CA ALA A 10 9.85 1.43 14.44
C ALA A 10 10.64 0.44 15.32
N LYS A 11 10.01 -0.68 15.72
CA LYS A 11 10.64 -1.77 16.49
C LYS A 11 10.02 -3.11 16.14
N TYR A 12 10.75 -4.18 16.34
CA TYR A 12 10.31 -5.56 16.07
C TYR A 12 9.03 -5.97 16.80
N ILE A 13 8.81 -5.47 18.02
CA ILE A 13 7.62 -5.82 18.83
C ILE A 13 6.30 -5.24 18.30
N HIS A 14 6.34 -4.28 17.37
CA HIS A 14 5.14 -3.67 16.81
C HIS A 14 4.62 -4.47 15.62
N SER A 15 3.32 -4.72 15.57
CA SER A 15 2.63 -5.11 14.34
C SER A 15 2.19 -3.84 13.59
N ASN A 16 2.06 -3.93 12.28
CA ASN A 16 1.56 -2.80 11.48
C ASN A 16 0.09 -3.02 11.13
N LEU A 17 -0.81 -2.44 11.91
CA LEU A 17 -2.26 -2.61 11.73
C LEU A 17 -2.71 -2.35 10.27
N ALA A 18 -2.14 -1.34 9.60
CA ALA A 18 -2.58 -0.96 8.26
C ALA A 18 -2.44 -2.12 7.25
N VAL A 19 -1.30 -2.81 7.19
CA VAL A 19 -1.10 -3.91 6.23
C VAL A 19 -1.98 -5.12 6.53
N TYR A 20 -2.28 -5.38 7.81
CA TYR A 20 -3.20 -6.45 8.20
C TYR A 20 -4.65 -6.09 7.85
N SER A 21 -5.07 -4.84 8.07
CA SER A 21 -6.39 -4.34 7.70
C SER A 21 -6.61 -4.38 6.18
N LEU A 22 -5.61 -3.95 5.39
CA LEU A 22 -5.65 -4.04 3.93
C LEU A 22 -5.78 -5.49 3.47
N LYS A 23 -4.98 -6.41 4.01
CA LYS A 23 -5.07 -7.84 3.68
C LYS A 23 -6.44 -8.41 4.05
N ALA A 24 -6.94 -8.14 5.25
CA ALA A 24 -8.25 -8.62 5.68
C ALA A 24 -9.38 -8.12 4.79
N SER A 25 -9.28 -6.87 4.30
CA SER A 25 -10.28 -6.21 3.46
C SER A 25 -10.11 -6.48 1.96
N SER A 26 -9.08 -7.20 1.52
CA SER A 26 -8.82 -7.48 0.11
C SER A 26 -9.79 -8.48 -0.54
N GLY A 27 -10.70 -9.09 0.24
CA GLY A 27 -11.76 -9.96 -0.25
C GLY A 27 -11.19 -11.19 -0.98
N ARG A 28 -11.60 -11.43 -2.22
CA ARG A 28 -11.16 -12.58 -3.03
C ARG A 28 -9.66 -12.61 -3.34
N TYR A 29 -8.96 -11.50 -3.16
CA TYR A 29 -7.52 -11.38 -3.40
C TYR A 29 -6.65 -11.72 -2.18
N ARG A 30 -7.28 -12.08 -1.05
CA ARG A 30 -6.62 -12.26 0.24
C ARG A 30 -5.47 -13.26 0.19
N ASP A 31 -5.66 -14.37 -0.52
CA ASP A 31 -4.65 -15.42 -0.63
C ASP A 31 -3.47 -15.02 -1.55
N ASP A 32 -3.68 -14.04 -2.42
CA ASP A 32 -2.64 -13.44 -3.27
C ASP A 32 -1.78 -12.42 -2.52
N VAL A 33 -2.28 -11.91 -1.37
CA VAL A 33 -1.61 -10.87 -0.58
C VAL A 33 -0.71 -11.49 0.47
N GLU A 34 0.59 -11.27 0.33
CA GLU A 34 1.61 -11.58 1.33
C GLU A 34 1.97 -10.33 2.12
N ILE A 35 2.17 -10.44 3.44
CA ILE A 35 2.67 -9.36 4.29
C ILE A 35 4.14 -9.63 4.60
N ALA A 36 4.98 -8.60 4.45
CA ALA A 36 6.36 -8.58 4.90
C ALA A 36 6.58 -7.44 5.89
N GLU A 37 6.96 -7.78 7.11
CA GLU A 37 7.28 -6.80 8.16
C GLU A 37 8.77 -6.80 8.45
N TYR A 38 9.32 -5.60 8.45
CA TYR A 38 10.71 -5.28 8.81
C TYR A 38 10.73 -4.20 9.89
N THR A 39 11.91 -3.77 10.28
CA THR A 39 12.10 -2.66 11.20
C THR A 39 13.13 -1.67 10.66
N ILE A 40 13.11 -0.45 11.15
CA ILE A 40 14.12 0.57 10.83
C ILE A 40 15.56 0.16 11.25
N ASN A 41 15.70 -0.92 12.01
CA ASN A 41 16.99 -1.48 12.43
C ASN A 41 17.53 -2.56 11.48
N ASN A 42 16.73 -3.00 10.51
CA ASN A 42 17.23 -3.92 9.47
C ASN A 42 18.08 -3.15 8.46
N TYR A 43 19.11 -3.82 7.93
CA TYR A 43 19.86 -3.25 6.82
C TYR A 43 19.01 -3.20 5.56
N ILE A 44 19.09 -2.10 4.82
CA ILE A 44 18.28 -1.87 3.63
C ILE A 44 18.52 -2.95 2.56
N ASP A 45 19.76 -3.42 2.40
CA ASP A 45 20.13 -4.48 1.46
C ASP A 45 19.49 -5.83 1.82
N GLU A 46 19.30 -6.12 3.10
CA GLU A 46 18.61 -7.32 3.57
C GLU A 46 17.12 -7.25 3.24
N ILE A 47 16.50 -6.08 3.46
CA ILE A 47 15.10 -5.83 3.11
C ILE A 47 14.93 -5.97 1.59
N LEU A 48 15.78 -5.32 0.80
CA LEU A 48 15.77 -5.37 -0.65
C LEU A 48 15.89 -6.82 -1.17
N SER A 49 16.89 -7.57 -0.67
CA SER A 49 17.08 -8.97 -1.02
C SER A 49 15.86 -9.82 -0.69
N SER A 50 15.28 -9.63 0.49
CA SER A 50 14.09 -10.35 0.93
C SER A 50 12.89 -10.08 0.01
N ILE A 51 12.65 -8.82 -0.36
CA ILE A 51 11.58 -8.42 -1.28
C ILE A 51 11.84 -8.99 -2.68
N TYR A 52 13.07 -8.86 -3.18
CA TYR A 52 13.45 -9.34 -4.51
C TYR A 52 13.24 -10.85 -4.70
N ILE A 53 13.62 -11.64 -3.69
CA ILE A 53 13.43 -13.10 -3.71
C ILE A 53 11.95 -13.50 -3.75
N LYS A 54 11.07 -12.68 -3.16
CA LYS A 54 9.63 -12.93 -3.16
C LYS A 54 9.00 -12.73 -4.54
N LYS A 55 9.65 -12.00 -5.45
CA LYS A 55 9.19 -11.74 -6.82
C LYS A 55 7.72 -11.27 -6.86
N PRO A 56 7.39 -10.15 -6.22
CA PRO A 56 6.04 -9.62 -6.27
C PRO A 56 5.71 -9.10 -7.68
N ASP A 57 4.45 -9.26 -8.09
CA ASP A 57 3.92 -8.61 -9.29
C ASP A 57 3.49 -7.16 -8.96
N LEU A 58 3.15 -6.88 -7.70
CA LEU A 58 2.82 -5.57 -7.16
C LEU A 58 3.33 -5.47 -5.74
N ILE A 59 3.91 -4.32 -5.38
CA ILE A 59 4.34 -4.03 -4.01
C ILE A 59 3.67 -2.76 -3.49
N ALA A 60 3.26 -2.77 -2.21
CA ALA A 60 2.75 -1.58 -1.53
C ALA A 60 3.41 -1.39 -0.17
N PHE A 61 3.75 -0.14 0.16
CA PHE A 61 4.40 0.23 1.41
C PHE A 61 3.48 1.08 2.29
N SER A 62 3.51 0.81 3.60
CA SER A 62 2.93 1.69 4.60
C SER A 62 3.95 2.74 5.06
N CYS A 63 3.63 4.04 4.88
CA CYS A 63 4.53 5.17 5.09
C CYS A 63 4.15 5.98 6.33
N TYR A 64 5.10 6.08 7.23
CA TYR A 64 5.02 6.84 8.48
C TYR A 64 6.29 7.69 8.64
N ILE A 65 6.23 8.69 9.53
CA ILE A 65 7.34 9.62 9.78
C ILE A 65 8.67 8.93 10.13
N TRP A 66 8.62 7.73 10.73
CA TRP A 66 9.84 7.01 11.14
C TRP A 66 10.45 6.15 10.04
N ASN A 67 9.73 5.89 8.94
CA ASN A 67 10.20 4.97 7.90
C ASN A 67 10.25 5.56 6.49
N ILE A 68 9.71 6.76 6.27
CA ILE A 68 9.55 7.33 4.93
C ILE A 68 10.87 7.41 4.16
N ASP A 69 11.95 7.90 4.79
CA ASP A 69 13.24 8.02 4.11
C ASP A 69 13.78 6.66 3.66
N MET A 70 13.69 5.65 4.53
CA MET A 70 14.11 4.28 4.21
C MET A 70 13.22 3.64 3.13
N VAL A 71 11.91 3.91 3.14
CA VAL A 71 10.98 3.42 2.11
C VAL A 71 11.33 4.03 0.75
N LEU A 72 11.58 5.33 0.67
CA LEU A 72 11.92 6.00 -0.60
C LEU A 72 13.26 5.48 -1.16
N GLU A 73 14.27 5.34 -0.32
CA GLU A 73 15.55 4.74 -0.72
C GLU A 73 15.38 3.28 -1.21
N LEU A 74 14.57 2.50 -0.49
CA LEU A 74 14.27 1.11 -0.87
C LEU A 74 13.54 1.02 -2.21
N ILE A 75 12.61 1.93 -2.50
CA ILE A 75 11.91 2.01 -3.79
C ILE A 75 12.90 2.28 -4.92
N ASP A 76 13.80 3.24 -4.76
CA ASP A 76 14.82 3.56 -5.75
C ASP A 76 15.76 2.38 -6.02
N LEU A 77 16.17 1.65 -4.99
CA LEU A 77 16.98 0.45 -5.12
C LEU A 77 16.20 -0.70 -5.76
N PHE A 78 14.93 -0.88 -5.37
CA PHE A 78 14.07 -1.94 -5.90
C PHE A 78 13.85 -1.79 -7.42
N HIS A 79 13.60 -0.59 -7.92
CA HIS A 79 13.47 -0.35 -9.36
C HIS A 79 14.74 -0.68 -10.14
N LYS A 80 15.93 -0.49 -9.57
CA LYS A 80 17.20 -0.85 -10.23
C LYS A 80 17.35 -2.36 -10.44
N VAL A 81 16.72 -3.18 -9.59
CA VAL A 81 16.89 -4.65 -9.62
C VAL A 81 15.63 -5.39 -10.11
N ALA A 82 14.44 -4.83 -9.94
CA ALA A 82 13.16 -5.46 -10.27
C ALA A 82 12.45 -4.83 -11.48
N GLY A 83 12.97 -3.70 -12.02
CA GLY A 83 12.40 -3.05 -13.21
C GLY A 83 11.00 -2.49 -12.94
N ASP A 84 10.05 -2.81 -13.81
CA ASP A 84 8.74 -2.15 -13.92
C ASP A 84 7.66 -2.71 -12.96
N VAL A 85 8.05 -3.30 -11.83
CA VAL A 85 7.08 -3.75 -10.82
C VAL A 85 6.36 -2.52 -10.23
N PRO A 86 5.01 -2.45 -10.31
CA PRO A 86 4.27 -1.31 -9.77
C PRO A 86 4.47 -1.17 -8.26
N VAL A 87 4.79 0.06 -7.84
CA VAL A 87 5.00 0.40 -6.44
C VAL A 87 3.91 1.38 -5.98
N TRP A 88 3.14 0.98 -5.00
CA TRP A 88 2.12 1.80 -4.35
C TRP A 88 2.55 2.17 -2.94
N VAL A 89 2.16 3.35 -2.50
CA VAL A 89 2.42 3.79 -1.13
C VAL A 89 1.12 4.29 -0.49
N GLY A 90 1.04 4.25 0.82
CA GLY A 90 -0.09 4.77 1.59
C GLY A 90 0.33 5.06 3.02
N GLY A 91 -0.52 5.72 3.76
CA GLY A 91 -0.27 6.10 5.14
C GLY A 91 -0.13 7.61 5.33
N PRO A 92 -0.06 8.08 6.58
CA PRO A 92 -0.17 9.50 6.92
C PRO A 92 0.91 10.37 6.31
N GLU A 93 2.12 9.84 6.12
CA GLU A 93 3.26 10.63 5.63
C GLU A 93 3.20 10.96 4.13
N VAL A 94 2.39 10.25 3.37
CA VAL A 94 2.29 10.42 1.92
C VAL A 94 0.91 10.88 1.44
N SER A 95 -0.12 10.79 2.29
CA SER A 95 -1.50 11.04 1.89
C SER A 95 -1.81 12.53 1.71
N TYR A 96 -1.25 13.40 2.53
CA TYR A 96 -1.57 14.84 2.51
C TYR A 96 -0.97 15.56 1.30
N ASP A 97 0.26 15.22 0.94
CA ASP A 97 1.00 15.83 -0.18
C ASP A 97 1.28 14.81 -1.30
N ALA A 98 0.33 13.94 -1.57
CA ALA A 98 0.50 12.81 -2.49
C ALA A 98 1.02 13.23 -3.87
N ARG A 99 0.57 14.36 -4.41
CA ARG A 99 1.07 14.91 -5.68
C ARG A 99 2.55 15.24 -5.59
N ALA A 100 2.99 15.96 -4.55
CA ALA A 100 4.38 16.34 -4.37
C ALA A 100 5.28 15.10 -4.11
N VAL A 101 4.75 14.08 -3.43
CA VAL A 101 5.45 12.79 -3.25
C VAL A 101 5.71 12.15 -4.61
N LEU A 102 4.71 12.07 -5.49
CA LEU A 102 4.87 11.50 -6.83
C LEU A 102 5.82 12.32 -7.71
N GLU A 103 5.72 13.66 -7.68
CA GLU A 103 6.60 14.55 -8.47
C GLU A 103 8.07 14.33 -8.15
N LYS A 104 8.40 14.12 -6.86
CA LYS A 104 9.78 13.93 -6.39
C LYS A 104 10.27 12.49 -6.55
N ASN A 105 9.38 11.50 -6.62
CA ASN A 105 9.73 10.09 -6.58
C ASN A 105 9.15 9.35 -7.80
N PRO A 106 9.83 9.35 -8.95
CA PRO A 106 9.31 8.74 -10.19
C PRO A 106 9.14 7.22 -10.11
N GLY A 107 9.79 6.57 -9.14
CA GLY A 107 9.63 5.13 -8.87
C GLY A 107 8.30 4.75 -8.21
N ILE A 108 7.51 5.73 -7.77
CA ILE A 108 6.19 5.45 -7.18
C ILE A 108 5.11 5.51 -8.26
N THR A 109 4.35 4.43 -8.42
CA THR A 109 3.21 4.35 -9.35
C THR A 109 2.05 5.19 -8.86
N GLY A 110 1.73 5.11 -7.55
CA GLY A 110 0.65 5.90 -6.98
C GLY A 110 0.59 5.83 -5.46
N VAL A 111 -0.25 6.71 -4.91
CA VAL A 111 -0.51 6.88 -3.48
C VAL A 111 -1.97 6.54 -3.20
N MET A 112 -2.21 5.71 -2.21
CA MET A 112 -3.52 5.47 -1.63
C MET A 112 -3.73 6.48 -0.49
N CYS A 113 -4.68 7.40 -0.68
CA CYS A 113 -4.98 8.48 0.26
C CYS A 113 -6.18 8.13 1.15
N GLY A 114 -6.11 8.52 2.42
CA GLY A 114 -7.17 8.25 3.40
C GLY A 114 -7.24 6.78 3.83
N GLU A 115 -8.46 6.27 4.05
CA GLU A 115 -8.70 4.88 4.42
C GLU A 115 -8.47 3.95 3.23
N GLY A 116 -7.52 3.03 3.38
CA GLY A 116 -7.00 2.24 2.27
C GLY A 116 -7.79 0.97 1.94
N GLU A 117 -8.64 0.46 2.80
CA GLU A 117 -9.21 -0.88 2.71
C GLU A 117 -10.05 -1.10 1.43
N ALA A 118 -10.99 -0.21 1.16
CA ALA A 118 -11.80 -0.29 -0.05
C ALA A 118 -10.98 0.12 -1.29
N THR A 119 -10.16 1.16 -1.17
CA THR A 119 -9.27 1.63 -2.26
C THR A 119 -8.33 0.53 -2.71
N PHE A 120 -7.69 -0.19 -1.78
CA PHE A 120 -6.80 -1.29 -2.10
C PHE A 120 -7.53 -2.44 -2.81
N ARG A 121 -8.69 -2.84 -2.32
CA ARG A 121 -9.49 -3.90 -2.95
C ARG A 121 -9.90 -3.53 -4.38
N GLU A 122 -10.35 -2.29 -4.61
CA GLU A 122 -10.71 -1.80 -5.94
C GLU A 122 -9.49 -1.68 -6.86
N LEU A 123 -8.34 -1.26 -6.33
CA LEU A 123 -7.06 -1.25 -7.05
C LEU A 123 -6.71 -2.67 -7.55
N LEU A 124 -6.80 -3.67 -6.68
CA LEU A 124 -6.55 -5.06 -7.05
C LEU A 124 -7.53 -5.56 -8.11
N ALA A 125 -8.80 -5.14 -8.04
CA ALA A 125 -9.79 -5.45 -9.06
C ALA A 125 -9.40 -4.86 -10.43
N CYS A 126 -8.90 -3.61 -10.48
CA CYS A 126 -8.42 -3.00 -11.72
C CYS A 126 -7.27 -3.80 -12.35
N TYR A 127 -6.32 -4.26 -11.54
CA TYR A 127 -5.22 -5.10 -12.02
C TYR A 127 -5.71 -6.44 -12.56
N GLU A 128 -6.56 -7.15 -11.81
CA GLU A 128 -7.06 -8.46 -12.20
C GLU A 128 -7.94 -8.38 -13.47
N GLU A 129 -8.88 -7.42 -13.51
CA GLU A 129 -9.81 -7.27 -14.64
C GLU A 129 -9.14 -6.81 -15.93
N THR A 130 -8.01 -6.11 -15.81
CA THR A 130 -7.24 -5.65 -16.99
C THR A 130 -6.25 -6.67 -17.46
N PHE A 131 -5.53 -7.31 -16.53
CA PHE A 131 -4.34 -8.09 -16.83
C PHE A 131 -4.52 -9.60 -16.60
N GLY A 132 -5.60 -10.03 -15.90
CA GLY A 132 -5.87 -11.45 -15.66
C GLY A 132 -4.74 -12.20 -14.96
N GLY A 133 -3.96 -11.49 -14.12
CA GLY A 133 -2.80 -12.04 -13.41
C GLY A 133 -1.47 -11.97 -14.18
N ASP A 134 -1.45 -11.56 -15.44
CA ASP A 134 -0.22 -11.27 -16.20
C ASP A 134 -0.18 -9.79 -16.61
N LEU A 135 0.58 -8.98 -15.88
CA LEU A 135 0.70 -7.53 -16.10
C LEU A 135 1.19 -7.13 -17.52
N ARG A 136 1.64 -8.09 -18.32
CA ARG A 136 2.09 -7.88 -19.71
C ARG A 136 1.00 -8.13 -20.74
N ALA A 137 -0.12 -8.77 -20.35
CA ALA A 137 -1.13 -9.25 -21.29
C ALA A 137 -2.30 -8.28 -21.53
N GLY A 138 -2.48 -7.27 -20.70
CA GLY A 138 -3.67 -6.40 -20.71
C GLY A 138 -3.55 -5.14 -21.56
N ASN A 139 -4.67 -4.46 -21.69
CA ASN A 139 -4.73 -3.14 -22.32
C ASN A 139 -4.42 -2.05 -21.30
N VAL A 140 -3.22 -1.51 -21.36
CA VAL A 140 -2.73 -0.48 -20.44
C VAL A 140 -3.65 0.76 -20.40
N MET A 141 -4.23 1.17 -21.53
CA MET A 141 -5.15 2.32 -21.57
C MET A 141 -6.46 2.05 -20.83
N ASP A 142 -6.96 0.80 -20.87
CA ASP A 142 -8.14 0.40 -20.11
C ASP A 142 -7.87 0.39 -18.62
N PHE A 143 -6.68 -0.06 -18.22
CA PHE A 143 -6.24 -0.01 -16.82
C PHE A 143 -6.29 1.40 -16.24
N TRP A 144 -5.71 2.38 -16.93
CA TRP A 144 -5.70 3.77 -16.44
C TRP A 144 -7.10 4.37 -16.34
N LYS A 145 -7.98 4.10 -17.31
CA LYS A 145 -9.39 4.52 -17.24
C LYS A 145 -10.13 3.91 -16.04
N ARG A 146 -9.84 2.67 -15.70
CA ARG A 146 -10.42 2.02 -14.51
C ARG A 146 -9.92 2.65 -13.22
N LEU A 147 -8.62 2.94 -13.13
CA LEU A 147 -8.04 3.61 -11.97
C LEU A 147 -8.66 4.98 -11.70
N GLU A 148 -9.02 5.75 -12.73
CA GLU A 148 -9.70 7.03 -12.59
C GLU A 148 -11.07 6.92 -11.88
N GLN A 149 -11.67 5.74 -11.85
CA GLN A 149 -12.95 5.49 -11.16
C GLN A 149 -12.75 5.06 -9.69
N VAL A 150 -11.54 4.71 -9.28
CA VAL A 150 -11.24 4.30 -7.91
C VAL A 150 -11.00 5.55 -7.05
N GLN A 151 -11.84 5.76 -6.04
CA GLN A 151 -11.68 6.88 -5.11
C GLN A 151 -10.48 6.67 -4.17
N GLY A 152 -9.86 7.78 -3.76
CA GLY A 152 -8.76 7.78 -2.82
C GLY A 152 -7.40 7.46 -3.46
N LEU A 153 -7.22 7.69 -4.76
CA LEU A 153 -5.95 7.50 -5.45
C LEU A 153 -5.36 8.82 -5.95
N VAL A 154 -4.05 8.94 -5.85
CA VAL A 154 -3.25 9.86 -6.66
C VAL A 154 -2.19 9.02 -7.35
N PHE A 155 -2.13 9.04 -8.68
CA PHE A 155 -1.25 8.14 -9.43
C PHE A 155 -0.67 8.80 -10.68
N ARG A 156 0.41 8.21 -11.19
CA ARG A 156 1.07 8.61 -12.42
C ARG A 156 0.50 7.81 -13.59
N SER A 157 -0.16 8.50 -14.50
CA SER A 157 -0.75 7.91 -15.72
C SER A 157 0.33 7.50 -16.73
N TRP A 158 -0.08 6.84 -17.80
CA TRP A 158 0.78 6.37 -18.90
C TRP A 158 1.57 7.51 -19.57
N ASP A 159 1.01 8.70 -19.65
CA ASP A 159 1.63 9.91 -20.22
C ASP A 159 2.46 10.71 -19.21
N GLN A 160 2.70 10.12 -18.03
CA GLN A 160 3.42 10.70 -16.90
C GLN A 160 2.68 11.85 -16.19
N THR A 161 1.45 12.15 -16.57
CA THR A 161 0.63 13.10 -15.79
C THR A 161 0.22 12.52 -14.45
N ILE A 162 0.10 13.38 -13.44
CA ILE A 162 -0.37 12.97 -12.12
C ILE A 162 -1.87 13.26 -12.03
N VAL A 163 -2.63 12.18 -11.89
CA VAL A 163 -4.08 12.17 -11.75
C VAL A 163 -4.44 11.99 -10.28
N ALA A 164 -5.36 12.81 -9.78
CA ALA A 164 -5.98 12.64 -8.47
C ALA A 164 -7.46 12.30 -8.66
N THR A 165 -7.89 11.21 -8.04
CA THR A 165 -9.31 10.82 -8.02
C THR A 165 -10.02 11.51 -6.84
N GLY A 166 -11.35 11.37 -6.77
CA GLY A 166 -12.11 11.93 -5.65
C GLY A 166 -11.74 11.30 -4.30
N GLU A 167 -11.93 12.07 -3.23
CA GLU A 167 -11.77 11.55 -1.87
C GLU A 167 -12.76 10.42 -1.60
N ARG A 168 -12.31 9.41 -0.87
CA ARG A 168 -13.18 8.33 -0.41
C ARG A 168 -13.86 8.72 0.90
N PRO A 169 -15.19 8.57 1.02
CA PRO A 169 -15.86 8.72 2.31
C PRO A 169 -15.33 7.71 3.33
N PRO A 170 -15.31 8.07 4.62
CA PRO A 170 -14.93 7.14 5.68
C PRO A 170 -15.77 5.86 5.65
N LEU A 171 -15.13 4.72 5.92
CA LEU A 171 -15.82 3.43 6.03
C LEU A 171 -16.51 3.30 7.39
N ALA A 172 -17.66 2.64 7.42
CA ALA A 172 -18.25 2.24 8.68
C ALA A 172 -17.38 1.17 9.35
N MET A 173 -17.05 1.36 10.63
CA MET A 173 -16.19 0.41 11.36
C MET A 173 -16.76 -1.01 11.38
N ASP A 174 -18.09 -1.15 11.40
CA ASP A 174 -18.78 -2.43 11.39
C ASP A 174 -18.63 -3.20 10.06
N ASP A 175 -18.26 -2.52 8.98
CA ASP A 175 -18.02 -3.12 7.66
C ASP A 175 -16.58 -3.67 7.52
N LEU A 176 -15.70 -3.35 8.47
CA LEU A 176 -14.31 -3.76 8.43
C LEU A 176 -14.11 -5.14 9.05
N PRO A 177 -13.49 -6.08 8.35
CA PRO A 177 -13.16 -7.37 8.93
C PRO A 177 -12.11 -7.24 10.03
N PHE A 178 -12.13 -8.14 11.01
CA PHE A 178 -11.08 -8.21 12.00
C PHE A 178 -9.72 -8.50 11.32
N PRO A 179 -8.68 -7.69 11.58
CA PRO A 179 -7.45 -7.73 10.78
C PRO A 179 -6.56 -8.95 11.04
N TYR A 180 -6.69 -9.61 12.19
CA TYR A 180 -5.79 -10.68 12.62
C TYR A 180 -6.48 -12.03 12.59
N GLU A 181 -6.02 -12.97 11.73
CA GLU A 181 -6.58 -14.31 11.62
C GLU A 181 -6.12 -15.24 12.74
N ASP A 182 -4.81 -15.25 12.98
CA ASP A 182 -4.17 -16.09 13.98
C ASP A 182 -3.38 -15.24 14.96
N LEU A 183 -3.92 -15.08 16.16
CA LEU A 183 -3.28 -14.30 17.22
C LEU A 183 -1.98 -14.95 17.73
N LYS A 184 -1.79 -16.25 17.54
CA LYS A 184 -0.56 -16.95 17.94
C LYS A 184 0.66 -16.47 17.12
N ALA A 185 0.43 -16.02 15.87
CA ALA A 185 1.49 -15.43 15.05
C ALA A 185 2.05 -14.13 15.65
N PHE A 186 1.36 -13.56 16.64
CA PHE A 186 1.74 -12.32 17.31
C PHE A 186 2.27 -12.53 18.73
N ASP A 187 2.62 -13.77 19.11
CA ASP A 187 3.27 -14.04 20.37
C ASP A 187 4.52 -13.13 20.49
N HIS A 188 4.64 -12.39 21.60
CA HIS A 188 5.68 -11.40 21.86
C HIS A 188 5.61 -10.10 21.02
N LYS A 189 4.50 -9.84 20.30
CA LYS A 189 4.25 -8.57 19.62
C LYS A 189 3.14 -7.75 20.27
N ILE A 190 3.21 -6.45 20.11
CA ILE A 190 2.12 -5.53 20.44
C ILE A 190 1.17 -5.52 19.26
N ILE A 191 -0.08 -5.92 19.51
CA ILE A 191 -1.18 -5.86 18.54
C ILE A 191 -1.90 -4.54 18.70
N TYR A 192 -2.14 -3.87 17.59
CA TYR A 192 -2.92 -2.64 17.52
C TYR A 192 -4.32 -2.93 16.99
N TYR A 193 -5.31 -2.33 17.61
CA TYR A 193 -6.70 -2.46 17.20
C TYR A 193 -7.39 -1.10 17.27
N GLU A 194 -8.20 -0.78 16.27
CA GLU A 194 -9.02 0.42 16.23
C GLU A 194 -10.45 0.10 16.65
N THR A 195 -11.00 0.92 17.55
CA THR A 195 -12.41 0.88 17.96
C THR A 195 -13.22 2.03 17.37
N SER A 196 -12.56 3.03 16.82
CA SER A 196 -13.18 4.19 16.16
C SER A 196 -12.19 4.81 15.19
N ARG A 197 -12.69 5.47 14.16
CA ARG A 197 -11.92 6.28 13.19
C ARG A 197 -12.49 7.68 13.11
N GLY A 198 -11.60 8.64 12.83
CA GLY A 198 -11.94 10.04 12.77
C GLY A 198 -12.06 10.71 14.15
N CYS A 199 -12.33 11.99 14.11
CA CYS A 199 -12.55 12.81 15.30
C CYS A 199 -13.86 13.58 15.12
N PRO A 200 -14.78 13.56 16.11
CA PRO A 200 -16.04 14.30 16.03
C PRO A 200 -15.87 15.82 16.21
N PHE A 201 -14.65 16.27 16.53
CA PHE A 201 -14.37 17.68 16.80
C PHE A 201 -13.70 18.34 15.60
N SER A 202 -14.14 19.57 15.28
CA SER A 202 -13.51 20.44 14.29
C SER A 202 -12.56 21.40 15.02
N CYS A 203 -11.27 21.03 15.08
CA CYS A 203 -10.26 21.91 15.67
C CYS A 203 -9.90 23.02 14.69
N SER A 204 -9.59 24.23 15.23
CA SER A 204 -9.28 25.43 14.43
C SER A 204 -7.78 25.69 14.25
N TYR A 205 -6.93 24.72 14.42
CA TYR A 205 -5.48 24.82 14.20
C TYR A 205 -5.00 23.85 13.13
#